data_16f0510c87bd3b1318eb587f09801a9e
#
_entry.id   16f0510c87bd3b1318eb587f09801a9e
#
_cell.length_a   1.000
_cell.length_b   1.000
_cell.length_c   1.000
_cell.angle_alpha   90.00
_cell.angle_beta   90.00
_cell.angle_gamma   90.00
#
_symmetry.space_group_name_H-M   'P 1'
#
loop_
_entity.id
_entity.type
_entity.pdbx_description
1 polymer ?
#
loop_
_entity_poly.entity_id
_entity_poly.type
_entity_poly.pdbx_seq_one_letter_code
_entity_poly.pdbx_strand_id
1 'polypeptide(L)'
;MDRPIENYWKHRLEALKVKLTENNFDAFIADDIEGAKNIVLNDIIPETKAMSISWGGSVTFVETMLYDALKNFDGFEILDTYDKSFTPEEAMERRRQSLLTDLYITGTNAITEDGELVNLDMIGNRVAAITFGPKHVIVLIGRNKLSIDTHAAMVRIKNYAAPVNTMRLDKKTPCASTAFCQDCKSPDRICNSWVITEKSFPKGRIKVVLINEDLGF
;
A
#
# COMPACT_ATOMS: atom_id res chain seq x y z
N MET A 1 -27.87 17.44 -10.38
CA MET A 1 -26.55 16.76 -10.48
C MET A 1 -26.72 15.44 -9.79
N ASP A 2 -26.82 14.37 -10.56
CA ASP A 2 -26.99 13.03 -10.01
C ASP A 2 -25.63 12.55 -9.47
N ARG A 3 -25.65 11.84 -8.32
CA ARG A 3 -24.48 11.25 -7.66
C ARG A 3 -23.36 12.24 -7.27
N PRO A 4 -23.60 13.26 -6.41
CA PRO A 4 -22.61 14.29 -6.09
C PRO A 4 -21.36 13.73 -5.39
N ILE A 5 -21.48 12.70 -4.55
CA ILE A 5 -20.35 12.10 -3.84
C ILE A 5 -19.43 11.33 -4.81
N GLU A 6 -19.98 10.57 -5.75
CA GLU A 6 -19.20 9.86 -6.76
C GLU A 6 -18.47 10.84 -7.68
N ASN A 7 -19.17 11.90 -8.13
CA ASN A 7 -18.55 12.94 -8.95
C ASN A 7 -17.44 13.70 -8.22
N TYR A 8 -17.62 13.98 -6.92
CA TYR A 8 -16.58 14.60 -6.09
C TYR A 8 -15.31 13.74 -6.10
N TRP A 9 -15.42 12.45 -5.78
CA TRP A 9 -14.27 11.57 -5.74
C TRP A 9 -13.64 11.36 -7.12
N LYS A 10 -14.44 11.23 -8.16
CA LYS A 10 -13.93 11.12 -9.52
C LYS A 10 -13.02 12.29 -9.88
N HIS A 11 -13.47 13.53 -9.65
CA HIS A 11 -12.65 14.71 -9.91
C HIS A 11 -11.38 14.75 -9.07
N ARG A 12 -11.47 14.35 -7.79
CA ARG A 12 -10.30 14.31 -6.90
C ARG A 12 -9.26 13.28 -7.36
N LEU A 13 -9.70 12.09 -7.74
CA LEU A 13 -8.80 11.03 -8.20
C LEU A 13 -8.17 11.37 -9.56
N GLU A 14 -8.92 12.00 -10.46
CA GLU A 14 -8.36 12.49 -11.74
C GLU A 14 -7.29 13.57 -11.52
N ALA A 15 -7.52 14.53 -10.64
CA ALA A 15 -6.50 15.54 -10.30
C ALA A 15 -5.25 14.88 -9.68
N LEU A 16 -5.45 13.92 -8.77
CA LEU A 16 -4.36 13.20 -8.13
C LEU A 16 -3.55 12.37 -9.15
N LYS A 17 -4.21 11.74 -10.12
CA LYS A 17 -3.54 10.99 -11.20
C LYS A 17 -2.59 11.89 -12.00
N VAL A 18 -2.99 13.14 -12.27
CA VAL A 18 -2.11 14.11 -12.93
C VAL A 18 -0.86 14.36 -12.09
N LYS A 19 -1.00 14.62 -10.78
CA LYS A 19 0.11 14.84 -9.86
C LYS A 19 1.05 13.65 -9.78
N LEU A 20 0.51 12.45 -9.65
CA LEU A 20 1.30 11.22 -9.66
C LEU A 20 2.12 11.07 -10.94
N THR A 21 1.52 11.37 -12.09
CA THR A 21 2.21 11.31 -13.39
C THR A 21 3.34 12.34 -13.48
N GLU A 22 3.14 13.56 -13.00
CA GLU A 22 4.19 14.59 -12.86
C GLU A 22 5.34 14.13 -11.96
N ASN A 23 5.01 13.31 -10.94
CA ASN A 23 5.96 12.71 -10.01
C ASN A 23 6.54 11.36 -10.50
N ASN A 24 6.45 11.08 -11.80
CA ASN A 24 7.01 9.88 -12.43
C ASN A 24 6.39 8.54 -11.97
N PHE A 25 5.25 8.53 -11.29
CA PHE A 25 4.49 7.31 -11.06
C PHE A 25 3.66 6.96 -12.30
N ASP A 26 3.48 5.66 -12.58
CA ASP A 26 2.41 5.24 -13.48
C ASP A 26 1.12 5.16 -12.67
N ALA A 27 0.11 5.96 -13.04
CA ALA A 27 -1.10 6.11 -12.25
C ALA A 27 -2.35 5.64 -13.01
N PHE A 28 -3.15 4.80 -12.35
CA PHE A 28 -4.36 4.20 -12.84
C PHE A 28 -5.52 4.56 -11.91
N ILE A 29 -6.74 4.64 -12.44
CA ILE A 29 -7.96 4.83 -11.66
C ILE A 29 -8.88 3.65 -11.94
N ALA A 30 -9.41 3.05 -10.87
CA ALA A 30 -10.45 2.04 -10.89
C ALA A 30 -11.71 2.58 -10.22
N ASP A 31 -12.85 2.32 -10.80
CA ASP A 31 -14.14 2.72 -10.22
C ASP A 31 -14.50 1.90 -8.97
N ASP A 32 -14.02 0.64 -8.92
CA ASP A 32 -14.30 -0.33 -7.87
C ASP A 32 -13.17 -1.37 -7.72
N ILE A 33 -13.36 -2.30 -6.79
CA ILE A 33 -12.44 -3.42 -6.52
C ILE A 33 -12.21 -4.28 -7.78
N GLU A 34 -13.24 -4.59 -8.52
CA GLU A 34 -13.12 -5.47 -9.70
C GLU A 34 -12.34 -4.78 -10.82
N GLY A 35 -12.58 -3.49 -11.04
CA GLY A 35 -11.80 -2.66 -11.95
C GLY A 35 -10.32 -2.60 -11.55
N ALA A 36 -10.03 -2.45 -10.25
CA ALA A 36 -8.66 -2.45 -9.75
C ALA A 36 -7.96 -3.80 -9.98
N LYS A 37 -8.66 -4.90 -9.73
CA LYS A 37 -8.16 -6.25 -9.97
C LYS A 37 -7.87 -6.49 -11.45
N ASN A 38 -8.77 -6.07 -12.33
CA ASN A 38 -8.60 -6.19 -13.78
C ASN A 38 -7.40 -5.37 -14.29
N ILE A 39 -7.23 -4.12 -13.85
CA ILE A 39 -6.07 -3.28 -14.19
C ILE A 39 -4.77 -3.97 -13.75
N VAL A 40 -4.71 -4.50 -12.53
CA VAL A 40 -3.50 -5.15 -12.04
C VAL A 40 -3.17 -6.42 -12.84
N LEU A 41 -4.15 -7.30 -13.03
CA LEU A 41 -3.92 -8.62 -13.63
C LEU A 41 -3.74 -8.55 -15.15
N ASN A 42 -4.50 -7.70 -15.85
CA ASN A 42 -4.57 -7.70 -17.29
C ASN A 42 -3.71 -6.62 -17.96
N ASP A 43 -3.45 -5.49 -17.25
CA ASP A 43 -2.68 -4.39 -17.81
C ASP A 43 -1.28 -4.32 -17.18
N ILE A 44 -1.18 -4.16 -15.85
CA ILE A 44 0.09 -3.86 -15.20
C ILE A 44 1.02 -5.07 -15.15
N ILE A 45 0.56 -6.23 -14.67
CA ILE A 45 1.41 -7.41 -14.50
C ILE A 45 2.02 -7.87 -15.82
N PRO A 46 1.27 -8.00 -16.93
CA PRO A 46 1.84 -8.39 -18.22
C PRO A 46 2.90 -7.42 -18.75
N GLU A 47 2.71 -6.11 -18.53
CA GLU A 47 3.66 -5.07 -18.94
C GLU A 47 4.99 -5.20 -18.20
N THR A 48 4.99 -5.59 -16.92
CA THR A 48 6.21 -5.70 -16.10
C THR A 48 7.13 -6.83 -16.52
N LYS A 49 6.62 -7.86 -17.20
CA LYS A 49 7.34 -9.10 -17.56
C LYS A 49 8.01 -9.75 -16.33
N ALA A 50 7.43 -9.56 -15.15
CA ALA A 50 7.96 -10.10 -13.92
C ALA A 50 7.94 -11.63 -13.95
N MET A 51 9.00 -12.26 -13.45
CA MET A 51 9.12 -13.71 -13.29
C MET A 51 8.94 -14.12 -11.82
N SER A 52 9.09 -13.17 -10.90
CA SER A 52 8.91 -13.39 -9.46
C SER A 52 8.06 -12.28 -8.84
N ILE A 53 7.20 -12.67 -7.88
CA ILE A 53 6.27 -11.76 -7.23
C ILE A 53 6.26 -11.96 -5.72
N SER A 54 6.12 -10.87 -4.98
CA SER A 54 5.86 -10.87 -3.55
C SER A 54 4.95 -9.72 -3.15
N TRP A 55 4.60 -9.64 -1.87
CA TRP A 55 3.72 -8.60 -1.32
C TRP A 55 4.08 -8.20 0.10
N GLY A 56 3.68 -6.99 0.46
CA GLY A 56 3.81 -6.45 1.81
C GLY A 56 2.47 -6.31 2.50
N GLY A 57 2.51 -6.17 3.82
CA GLY A 57 1.31 -6.02 4.66
C GLY A 57 0.40 -4.88 4.17
N SER A 58 -0.75 -5.23 3.59
CA SER A 58 -1.75 -4.29 3.10
C SER A 58 -3.14 -4.91 3.19
N VAL A 59 -4.03 -4.28 3.95
CA VAL A 59 -5.43 -4.67 4.02
C VAL A 59 -6.11 -4.39 2.67
N THR A 60 -5.83 -3.25 2.05
CA THR A 60 -6.32 -2.91 0.72
C THR A 60 -6.01 -4.00 -0.31
N PHE A 61 -4.79 -4.56 -0.31
CA PHE A 61 -4.41 -5.65 -1.21
C PHE A 61 -5.26 -6.91 -0.99
N VAL A 62 -5.59 -7.24 0.26
CA VAL A 62 -6.44 -8.39 0.57
C VAL A 62 -7.90 -8.12 0.16
N GLU A 63 -8.43 -6.92 0.46
CA GLU A 63 -9.80 -6.53 0.11
C GLU A 63 -10.04 -6.47 -1.40
N THR A 64 -9.03 -6.17 -2.21
CA THR A 64 -9.14 -6.26 -3.68
C THR A 64 -9.17 -7.70 -4.21
N MET A 65 -9.12 -8.72 -3.35
CA MET A 65 -9.08 -10.14 -3.73
C MET A 65 -7.88 -10.52 -4.63
N LEU A 66 -6.92 -9.62 -4.78
CA LEU A 66 -5.69 -9.87 -5.57
C LEU A 66 -4.80 -10.93 -4.92
N TYR A 67 -4.75 -10.98 -3.59
CA TYR A 67 -4.01 -12.03 -2.89
C TYR A 67 -4.53 -13.43 -3.27
N ASP A 68 -5.85 -13.62 -3.23
CA ASP A 68 -6.46 -14.91 -3.57
C ASP A 68 -6.30 -15.28 -5.05
N ALA A 69 -6.30 -14.30 -5.93
CA ALA A 69 -6.08 -14.50 -7.36
C ALA A 69 -4.61 -14.87 -7.68
N LEU A 70 -3.65 -14.31 -6.94
CA LEU A 70 -2.22 -14.43 -7.25
C LEU A 70 -1.53 -15.58 -6.51
N LYS A 71 -1.96 -15.92 -5.28
CA LYS A 71 -1.27 -16.93 -4.45
C LYS A 71 -1.17 -18.34 -5.06
N ASN A 72 -2.03 -18.65 -6.04
CA ASN A 72 -2.08 -19.93 -6.75
C ASN A 72 -1.84 -19.77 -8.25
N PHE A 73 -1.29 -18.65 -8.69
CA PHE A 73 -1.07 -18.37 -10.10
C PHE A 73 0.25 -18.98 -10.59
N ASP A 74 0.20 -19.87 -11.57
CA ASP A 74 1.35 -20.64 -12.06
C ASP A 74 2.32 -19.81 -12.96
N GLY A 75 2.04 -18.53 -13.18
CA GLY A 75 2.82 -17.66 -14.08
C GLY A 75 4.08 -17.03 -13.47
N PHE A 76 4.30 -17.18 -12.13
CA PHE A 76 5.41 -16.54 -11.41
C PHE A 76 6.01 -17.46 -10.36
N GLU A 77 7.28 -17.21 -10.02
CA GLU A 77 7.81 -17.65 -8.73
C GLU A 77 7.18 -16.76 -7.63
N ILE A 78 6.39 -17.38 -6.75
CA ILE A 78 5.66 -16.67 -5.69
C ILE A 78 6.42 -16.78 -4.38
N LEU A 79 6.87 -15.63 -3.84
CA LEU A 79 7.42 -15.54 -2.51
C LEU A 79 6.35 -14.97 -1.56
N ASP A 80 5.50 -15.89 -1.03
CA ASP A 80 4.39 -15.52 -0.15
C ASP A 80 4.88 -15.15 1.25
N THR A 81 4.76 -13.86 1.61
CA THR A 81 5.07 -13.33 2.95
C THR A 81 3.90 -13.43 3.93
N TYR A 82 2.72 -13.89 3.48
CA TYR A 82 1.53 -14.10 4.33
C TYR A 82 1.37 -15.54 4.78
N ASP A 83 2.15 -16.45 4.26
CA ASP A 83 2.15 -17.86 4.67
C ASP A 83 2.53 -17.97 6.15
N LYS A 84 1.62 -18.57 6.92
CA LYS A 84 1.73 -18.72 8.38
C LYS A 84 2.38 -20.04 8.80
N SER A 85 2.77 -20.90 7.86
CA SER A 85 3.42 -22.16 8.13
C SER A 85 4.88 -22.00 8.59
N PHE A 86 5.48 -20.82 8.33
CA PHE A 86 6.87 -20.51 8.66
C PHE A 86 7.05 -20.06 10.12
N THR A 87 8.20 -20.38 10.68
CA THR A 87 8.64 -19.82 11.96
C THR A 87 8.83 -18.28 11.85
N PRO A 88 8.85 -17.55 12.97
CA PRO A 88 9.09 -16.09 12.95
C PRO A 88 10.39 -15.71 12.25
N GLU A 89 11.46 -16.50 12.42
CA GLU A 89 12.77 -16.30 11.81
C GLU A 89 12.72 -16.50 10.29
N GLU A 90 12.10 -17.59 9.84
CA GLU A 90 11.89 -17.87 8.41
C GLU A 90 11.00 -16.82 7.76
N ALA A 91 9.92 -16.42 8.43
CA ALA A 91 9.03 -15.37 7.96
C ALA A 91 9.76 -14.02 7.83
N MET A 92 10.71 -13.71 8.73
CA MET A 92 11.54 -12.51 8.63
C MET A 92 12.51 -12.62 7.43
N GLU A 93 13.12 -13.76 7.21
CA GLU A 93 14.01 -13.98 6.07
C GLU A 93 13.26 -13.88 4.73
N ARG A 94 12.06 -14.47 4.63
CA ARG A 94 11.21 -14.30 3.44
C ARG A 94 10.91 -12.84 3.14
N ARG A 95 10.70 -12.00 4.16
CA ARG A 95 10.52 -10.53 3.96
C ARG A 95 11.78 -9.85 3.44
N ARG A 96 12.99 -10.34 3.77
CA ARG A 96 14.24 -9.84 3.17
C ARG A 96 14.35 -10.28 1.72
N GLN A 97 14.09 -11.55 1.45
CA GLN A 97 14.12 -12.11 0.10
C GLN A 97 13.08 -11.45 -0.82
N SER A 98 11.93 -11.03 -0.29
CA SER A 98 10.89 -10.33 -1.05
C SER A 98 11.37 -9.01 -1.68
N LEU A 99 12.45 -8.43 -1.18
CA LEU A 99 13.07 -7.24 -1.76
C LEU A 99 13.83 -7.54 -3.08
N LEU A 100 14.09 -8.81 -3.37
CA LEU A 100 14.78 -9.26 -4.58
C LEU A 100 13.84 -9.76 -5.67
N THR A 101 12.53 -9.78 -5.42
CA THR A 101 11.55 -10.16 -6.45
C THR A 101 11.42 -9.08 -7.53
N ASP A 102 10.97 -9.49 -8.72
CA ASP A 102 10.77 -8.57 -9.84
C ASP A 102 9.61 -7.60 -9.56
N LEU A 103 8.52 -8.10 -8.98
CA LEU A 103 7.31 -7.34 -8.69
C LEU A 103 6.92 -7.46 -7.21
N TYR A 104 6.53 -6.33 -6.64
CA TYR A 104 6.04 -6.27 -5.26
C TYR A 104 4.71 -5.53 -5.19
N ILE A 105 3.71 -6.11 -4.53
CA ILE A 105 2.39 -5.50 -4.38
C ILE A 105 2.17 -5.09 -2.93
N THR A 106 1.69 -3.88 -2.72
CA THR A 106 1.40 -3.36 -1.38
C THR A 106 0.37 -2.23 -1.41
N GLY A 107 0.15 -1.57 -0.28
CA GLY A 107 -0.60 -0.33 -0.14
C GLY A 107 0.26 0.76 0.48
N THR A 108 -0.32 1.95 0.62
CA THR A 108 0.23 3.06 1.42
C THR A 108 -0.66 3.36 2.61
N ASN A 109 -0.13 4.02 3.65
CA ASN A 109 -0.95 4.46 4.77
C ASN A 109 -1.75 5.73 4.44
N ALA A 110 -1.20 6.63 3.64
CA ALA A 110 -1.87 7.80 3.09
C ALA A 110 -1.21 8.25 1.79
N ILE A 111 -1.93 9.07 1.01
CA ILE A 111 -1.43 9.76 -0.17
C ILE A 111 -1.86 11.22 -0.08
N THR A 112 -0.98 12.16 -0.45
CA THR A 112 -1.32 13.59 -0.47
C THR A 112 -1.93 14.01 -1.81
N GLU A 113 -2.60 15.18 -1.84
CA GLU A 113 -3.10 15.77 -3.09
C GLU A 113 -1.99 16.10 -4.10
N ASP A 114 -0.77 16.30 -3.62
CA ASP A 114 0.42 16.51 -4.44
C ASP A 114 1.05 15.19 -4.93
N GLY A 115 0.47 14.03 -4.57
CA GLY A 115 0.90 12.71 -5.06
C GLY A 115 2.04 12.09 -4.27
N GLU A 116 2.25 12.48 -3.01
CA GLU A 116 3.26 11.89 -2.13
C GLU A 116 2.69 10.67 -1.40
N LEU A 117 3.42 9.55 -1.42
CA LEU A 117 3.08 8.36 -0.64
C LEU A 117 3.64 8.48 0.78
N VAL A 118 2.77 8.59 1.77
CA VAL A 118 3.18 8.74 3.18
C VAL A 118 2.98 7.42 3.93
N ASN A 119 4.06 6.90 4.48
CA ASN A 119 4.09 5.59 5.11
C ASN A 119 4.72 5.63 6.50
N LEU A 120 4.14 4.84 7.42
CA LEU A 120 4.68 4.58 8.75
C LEU A 120 4.71 3.06 8.96
N ASP A 121 5.90 2.50 9.14
CA ASP A 121 6.10 1.06 9.14
C ASP A 121 6.68 0.54 10.45
N MET A 122 6.45 -0.75 10.74
CA MET A 122 6.93 -1.42 11.95
C MET A 122 8.38 -1.88 11.80
N ILE A 123 8.66 -2.76 10.83
CA ILE A 123 9.97 -3.37 10.63
C ILE A 123 10.70 -2.82 9.40
N GLY A 124 10.02 -2.04 8.58
CA GLY A 124 10.60 -1.38 7.43
C GLY A 124 10.58 -2.16 6.12
N ASN A 125 10.12 -3.42 6.10
CA ASN A 125 10.16 -4.25 4.89
C ASN A 125 9.30 -3.70 3.75
N ARG A 126 8.11 -3.20 4.04
CA ARG A 126 7.20 -2.62 3.04
C ARG A 126 7.77 -1.31 2.46
N VAL A 127 8.22 -0.43 3.32
CA VAL A 127 8.81 0.86 2.89
C VAL A 127 10.16 0.64 2.21
N ALA A 128 10.95 -0.37 2.59
CA ALA A 128 12.16 -0.74 1.87
C ALA A 128 11.85 -1.18 0.43
N ALA A 129 10.79 -1.98 0.22
CA ALA A 129 10.35 -2.38 -1.11
C ALA A 129 9.87 -1.19 -1.96
N ILE A 130 9.15 -0.22 -1.36
CA ILE A 130 8.74 1.01 -2.05
C ILE A 130 9.95 1.85 -2.42
N THR A 131 10.90 2.05 -1.49
CA THR A 131 12.07 2.91 -1.68
C THR A 131 13.10 2.28 -2.63
N PHE A 132 13.43 1.00 -2.39
CA PHE A 132 14.43 0.26 -3.16
C PHE A 132 14.19 -1.25 -3.03
N GLY A 133 14.59 -2.04 -4.02
CA GLY A 133 14.50 -3.50 -3.99
C GLY A 133 13.85 -4.00 -5.28
N PRO A 134 12.55 -4.34 -5.28
CA PRO A 134 11.87 -4.88 -6.47
C PRO A 134 11.96 -3.96 -7.69
N LYS A 135 12.06 -4.56 -8.88
CA LYS A 135 12.13 -3.80 -10.14
C LYS A 135 10.85 -2.99 -10.38
N HIS A 136 9.71 -3.53 -9.96
CA HIS A 136 8.40 -2.90 -10.06
C HIS A 136 7.66 -2.99 -8.73
N VAL A 137 6.92 -1.94 -8.38
CA VAL A 137 6.06 -1.90 -7.19
C VAL A 137 4.66 -1.46 -7.58
N ILE A 138 3.64 -2.21 -7.18
CA ILE A 138 2.23 -1.80 -7.30
C ILE A 138 1.75 -1.35 -5.94
N VAL A 139 1.20 -0.13 -5.87
CA VAL A 139 0.62 0.44 -4.65
C VAL A 139 -0.88 0.63 -4.85
N LEU A 140 -1.69 -0.12 -4.10
CA LEU A 140 -3.16 -0.06 -4.14
C LEU A 140 -3.65 0.93 -3.10
N ILE A 141 -4.52 1.86 -3.50
CA ILE A 141 -4.93 2.99 -2.65
C ILE A 141 -6.44 3.20 -2.76
N GLY A 142 -7.16 2.97 -1.66
CA GLY A 142 -8.56 3.39 -1.53
C GLY A 142 -8.66 4.92 -1.36
N ARG A 143 -9.73 5.52 -1.89
CA ARG A 143 -9.98 6.98 -1.85
C ARG A 143 -9.95 7.56 -0.43
N ASN A 144 -10.31 6.77 0.59
CA ASN A 144 -10.29 7.15 2.01
C ASN A 144 -8.87 7.49 2.54
N LYS A 145 -7.81 7.21 1.77
CA LYS A 145 -6.42 7.51 2.17
C LYS A 145 -5.89 8.84 1.64
N LEU A 146 -6.69 9.56 0.86
CA LEU A 146 -6.33 10.88 0.36
C LEU A 146 -6.32 11.91 1.49
N SER A 147 -5.23 12.64 1.62
CA SER A 147 -5.00 13.71 2.58
C SER A 147 -4.59 14.98 1.85
N ILE A 148 -4.89 16.14 2.42
CA ILE A 148 -4.62 17.43 1.78
C ILE A 148 -3.11 17.66 1.59
N ASP A 149 -2.31 17.31 2.59
CA ASP A 149 -0.85 17.48 2.61
C ASP A 149 -0.17 16.40 3.46
N THR A 150 1.16 16.42 3.49
CA THR A 150 1.99 15.50 4.29
C THR A 150 1.67 15.57 5.78
N HIS A 151 1.39 16.77 6.33
CA HIS A 151 1.07 16.93 7.75
C HIS A 151 -0.26 16.25 8.07
N ALA A 152 -1.32 16.51 7.28
CA ALA A 152 -2.62 15.87 7.43
C ALA A 152 -2.53 14.34 7.25
N ALA A 153 -1.70 13.87 6.33
CA ALA A 153 -1.42 12.45 6.15
C ALA A 153 -0.78 11.82 7.41
N MET A 154 0.22 12.47 7.99
CA MET A 154 0.86 12.01 9.24
C MET A 154 -0.13 12.01 10.42
N VAL A 155 -0.96 13.04 10.53
CA VAL A 155 -2.02 13.14 11.55
C VAL A 155 -3.03 11.99 11.38
N ARG A 156 -3.51 11.75 10.15
CA ARG A 156 -4.40 10.62 9.84
C ARG A 156 -3.78 9.27 10.23
N ILE A 157 -2.52 9.06 9.88
CA ILE A 157 -1.82 7.81 10.17
C ILE A 157 -1.71 7.57 11.68
N LYS A 158 -1.31 8.59 12.45
CA LYS A 158 -1.15 8.49 13.91
C LYS A 158 -2.49 8.35 14.66
N ASN A 159 -3.55 9.00 14.17
CA ASN A 159 -4.83 9.04 14.90
C ASN A 159 -5.86 8.03 14.37
N TYR A 160 -5.61 7.38 13.23
CA TYR A 160 -6.54 6.40 12.67
C TYR A 160 -5.83 5.13 12.21
N ALA A 161 -5.01 5.18 11.17
CA ALA A 161 -4.48 3.97 10.55
C ALA A 161 -3.61 3.13 11.52
N ALA A 162 -2.74 3.76 12.30
CA ALA A 162 -1.90 3.04 13.26
C ALA A 162 -2.69 2.47 14.45
N PRO A 163 -3.59 3.20 15.14
CA PRO A 163 -4.46 2.63 16.17
C PRO A 163 -5.29 1.44 15.66
N VAL A 164 -5.96 1.57 14.53
CA VAL A 164 -6.75 0.48 13.94
C VAL A 164 -5.87 -0.73 13.63
N ASN A 165 -4.70 -0.50 13.06
CA ASN A 165 -3.79 -1.59 12.71
C ASN A 165 -3.19 -2.28 13.96
N THR A 166 -2.94 -1.56 15.07
CA THR A 166 -2.50 -2.20 16.32
C THR A 166 -3.58 -3.09 16.93
N MET A 167 -4.86 -2.68 16.84
CA MET A 167 -6.00 -3.50 17.26
C MET A 167 -6.08 -4.77 16.39
N ARG A 168 -6.01 -4.63 15.08
CA ARG A 168 -6.01 -5.78 14.13
C ARG A 168 -4.88 -6.78 14.40
N LEU A 169 -3.71 -6.29 14.80
CA LEU A 169 -2.51 -7.10 15.06
C LEU A 169 -2.43 -7.58 16.52
N ASP A 170 -3.43 -7.31 17.37
CA ASP A 170 -3.45 -7.58 18.81
C ASP A 170 -2.18 -7.09 19.54
N LYS A 171 -1.72 -5.88 19.22
CA LYS A 171 -0.53 -5.29 19.82
C LYS A 171 -0.82 -4.67 21.17
N LYS A 172 0.08 -4.85 22.13
CA LYS A 172 -0.07 -4.32 23.49
C LYS A 172 0.47 -2.87 23.54
N THR A 173 -0.25 -1.97 22.86
CA THR A 173 0.05 -0.54 22.80
C THR A 173 -1.10 0.27 23.41
N PRO A 174 -0.84 1.49 23.97
CA PRO A 174 -1.93 2.31 24.51
C PRO A 174 -3.03 2.59 23.49
N CYS A 175 -2.69 2.86 22.23
CA CYS A 175 -3.69 3.17 21.21
C CYS A 175 -4.55 1.96 20.82
N ALA A 176 -4.12 0.72 21.04
CA ALA A 176 -4.96 -0.46 20.84
C ALA A 176 -6.14 -0.52 21.83
N SER A 177 -5.98 0.04 23.04
CA SER A 177 -7.02 0.07 24.07
C SER A 177 -7.80 1.38 24.13
N THR A 178 -7.17 2.51 23.78
CA THR A 178 -7.76 3.85 23.92
C THR A 178 -8.22 4.47 22.61
N ALA A 179 -7.81 3.93 21.45
CA ALA A 179 -7.94 4.51 20.11
C ALA A 179 -7.12 5.81 19.90
N PHE A 180 -6.43 6.33 20.91
CA PHE A 180 -5.66 7.58 20.82
C PHE A 180 -4.15 7.31 20.82
N CYS A 181 -3.44 7.95 19.88
CA CYS A 181 -1.99 7.91 19.83
C CYS A 181 -1.38 8.71 21.00
N GLN A 182 -0.50 8.07 21.76
CA GLN A 182 0.24 8.68 22.88
C GLN A 182 1.74 8.76 22.58
N ASP A 183 2.14 8.57 21.34
CA ASP A 183 3.55 8.47 20.89
C ASP A 183 4.39 7.54 21.80
N CYS A 184 3.83 6.40 22.14
CA CYS A 184 4.32 5.46 23.14
C CYS A 184 5.70 4.88 22.81
N LYS A 185 6.36 4.34 23.83
CA LYS A 185 7.60 3.55 23.72
C LYS A 185 7.36 2.06 23.98
N SER A 186 6.15 1.57 23.73
CA SER A 186 5.81 0.16 23.89
C SER A 186 6.76 -0.73 23.06
N PRO A 187 7.23 -1.87 23.58
CA PRO A 187 8.00 -2.84 22.78
C PRO A 187 7.19 -3.38 21.58
N ASP A 188 5.87 -3.32 21.65
CA ASP A 188 4.93 -3.72 20.60
C ASP A 188 4.59 -2.60 19.60
N ARG A 189 5.26 -1.45 19.70
CA ARG A 189 5.03 -0.30 18.82
C ARG A 189 5.21 -0.68 17.35
N ILE A 190 4.25 -0.29 16.51
CA ILE A 190 4.29 -0.49 15.05
C ILE A 190 4.61 0.79 14.27
N CYS A 191 4.84 1.90 14.95
CA CYS A 191 5.05 3.23 14.37
C CYS A 191 6.53 3.61 14.46
N ASN A 192 7.42 2.88 13.72
CA ASN A 192 8.86 3.00 13.94
C ASN A 192 9.59 3.75 12.83
N SER A 193 9.14 3.63 11.57
CA SER A 193 9.86 4.20 10.43
C SER A 193 8.93 4.99 9.53
N TRP A 194 9.15 6.29 9.42
CA TRP A 194 8.49 7.15 8.45
C TRP A 194 9.23 7.12 7.12
N VAL A 195 8.48 6.99 6.03
CA VAL A 195 9.00 7.15 4.66
C VAL A 195 7.97 7.93 3.85
N ILE A 196 8.42 9.03 3.26
CA ILE A 196 7.66 9.83 2.30
C ILE A 196 8.31 9.64 0.95
N THR A 197 7.53 9.20 -0.03
CA THR A 197 7.99 9.02 -1.41
C THR A 197 7.33 10.07 -2.28
N GLU A 198 8.08 11.11 -2.63
CA GLU A 198 7.61 12.24 -3.41
C GLU A 198 7.60 11.94 -4.92
N LYS A 199 8.55 11.13 -5.38
CA LYS A 199 8.74 10.86 -6.81
C LYS A 199 9.25 9.45 -7.06
N SER A 200 8.77 8.80 -8.12
CA SER A 200 9.27 7.49 -8.54
C SER A 200 10.58 7.64 -9.32
N PHE A 201 11.59 6.83 -8.98
CA PHE A 201 12.82 6.66 -9.75
C PHE A 201 13.23 5.18 -9.79
N PRO A 202 13.46 4.61 -10.97
CA PRO A 202 13.22 5.17 -12.32
C PRO A 202 11.73 5.52 -12.54
N LYS A 203 11.46 6.33 -13.57
CA LYS A 203 10.09 6.66 -14.00
C LYS A 203 9.30 5.37 -14.24
N GLY A 204 8.08 5.28 -13.71
CA GLY A 204 7.19 4.13 -13.86
C GLY A 204 7.59 2.90 -13.03
N ARG A 205 8.66 2.94 -12.20
CA ARG A 205 8.98 1.84 -11.29
C ARG A 205 7.82 1.57 -10.33
N ILE A 206 7.23 2.64 -9.79
CA ILE A 206 6.09 2.54 -8.88
C ILE A 206 4.81 2.83 -9.68
N LYS A 207 3.89 1.87 -9.65
CA LYS A 207 2.58 1.92 -10.28
C LYS A 207 1.53 2.09 -9.20
N VAL A 208 0.73 3.14 -9.30
CA VAL A 208 -0.30 3.48 -8.31
C VAL A 208 -1.67 3.19 -8.91
N VAL A 209 -2.46 2.36 -8.23
CA VAL A 209 -3.86 2.11 -8.58
C VAL A 209 -4.75 2.80 -7.54
N LEU A 210 -5.36 3.90 -7.95
CA LEU A 210 -6.34 4.65 -7.17
C LEU A 210 -7.70 3.98 -7.32
N ILE A 211 -8.36 3.63 -6.21
CA ILE A 211 -9.63 2.91 -6.21
C ILE A 211 -10.69 3.82 -5.61
N ASN A 212 -11.80 4.03 -6.36
CA ASN A 212 -12.89 4.91 -5.96
C ASN A 212 -13.82 4.27 -4.91
N GLU A 213 -13.23 3.53 -3.98
CA GLU A 213 -13.88 2.92 -2.83
C GLU A 213 -13.04 3.13 -1.57
N ASP A 214 -13.71 3.04 -0.41
CA ASP A 214 -13.04 3.12 0.88
C ASP A 214 -12.45 1.74 1.22
N LEU A 215 -11.11 1.61 1.18
CA LEU A 215 -10.40 0.34 1.32
C LEU A 215 -9.21 0.46 2.29
N GLY A 216 -9.11 -0.52 3.19
CA GLY A 216 -8.11 -0.54 4.25
C GLY A 216 -8.26 0.64 5.23
N PHE A 217 -7.18 0.96 5.93
CA PHE A 217 -7.20 1.99 6.99
C PHE A 217 -6.50 3.25 6.54
#